data_b21c1db4081f811b346baba68aedd333
#
_entry.id   b21c1db4081f811b346baba68aedd333
#
_cell.length_a   1.000
_cell.length_b   1.000
_cell.length_c   1.000
_cell.angle_alpha   90.00
_cell.angle_beta   90.00
_cell.angle_gamma   90.00
#
_symmetry.space_group_name_H-M   'P 1'
#
loop_
_entity.id
_entity.type
_entity.pdbx_description
1 polymer ?
#
loop_
_entity_poly.entity_id
_entity_poly.type
_entity_poly.pdbx_seq_one_letter_code
_entity_poly.pdbx_strand_id
1 'polypeptide(L)'
;MLKIVLLLALALPGAFAQTKAKAPPPQGTTAPQDVQIEADIRARLAKSVIGKDGLTVRVQGGVAYWDGTTDVVQHKGAATRMAKSAGAKKVVNNIKVGDDAKHKAAANLEQGRRRAQVKRSDPR
;
A
#
# COMPACT_ATOMS: atom_id res chain seq x y z
N MET A 1 11.88 3.78 -71.31
CA MET A 1 12.28 4.75 -70.23
C MET A 1 11.58 4.39 -68.97
N LEU A 2 12.28 3.79 -68.06
CA LEU A 2 11.74 3.29 -66.81
C LEU A 2 11.88 4.39 -65.76
N LYS A 3 10.74 4.96 -65.31
CA LYS A 3 10.73 5.88 -64.20
C LYS A 3 10.54 5.12 -62.90
N ILE A 4 11.61 4.94 -62.20
CA ILE A 4 11.60 4.37 -60.85
C ILE A 4 11.07 5.47 -59.91
N VAL A 5 9.86 5.31 -59.41
CA VAL A 5 9.34 6.11 -58.32
C VAL A 5 9.84 5.49 -57.02
N LEU A 6 10.82 6.13 -56.43
CA LEU A 6 11.32 5.76 -55.11
C LEU A 6 10.30 6.25 -54.06
N LEU A 7 9.51 5.33 -53.56
CA LEU A 7 8.61 5.64 -52.44
C LEU A 7 9.43 5.63 -51.16
N LEU A 8 9.79 6.80 -50.71
CA LEU A 8 10.46 6.97 -49.41
C LEU A 8 9.42 6.80 -48.29
N ALA A 9 9.39 5.59 -47.71
CA ALA A 9 8.62 5.34 -46.52
C ALA A 9 9.29 6.06 -45.33
N LEU A 10 8.73 7.16 -44.93
CA LEU A 10 9.14 7.87 -43.73
C LEU A 10 8.63 7.11 -42.53
N ALA A 11 9.44 6.24 -41.95
CA ALA A 11 9.19 5.61 -40.69
C ALA A 11 9.42 6.67 -39.59
N LEU A 12 8.35 7.16 -39.03
CA LEU A 12 8.40 7.96 -37.80
C LEU A 12 8.73 7.04 -36.62
N PRO A 13 9.86 7.20 -35.95
CA PRO A 13 10.06 6.57 -34.68
C PRO A 13 9.14 7.26 -33.66
N GLY A 14 8.06 6.61 -33.31
CA GLY A 14 7.26 7.02 -32.19
C GLY A 14 8.12 7.01 -30.94
N ALA A 15 8.56 8.15 -30.52
CA ALA A 15 9.22 8.30 -29.22
C ALA A 15 8.17 8.09 -28.14
N PHE A 16 8.00 6.86 -27.70
CA PHE A 16 7.33 6.58 -26.45
C PHE A 16 8.25 7.07 -25.33
N ALA A 17 7.96 8.24 -24.79
CA ALA A 17 8.55 8.69 -23.55
C ALA A 17 8.04 7.78 -22.44
N GLN A 18 8.74 6.68 -22.20
CA GLN A 18 8.54 5.89 -21.00
C GLN A 18 9.07 6.72 -19.82
N THR A 19 8.17 7.32 -19.09
CA THR A 19 8.50 7.80 -17.77
C THR A 19 8.90 6.58 -16.95
N LYS A 20 10.19 6.43 -16.79
CA LYS A 20 10.79 5.37 -15.99
C LYS A 20 10.50 5.68 -14.53
N ALA A 21 9.29 5.31 -14.07
CA ALA A 21 9.08 5.11 -12.66
C ALA A 21 10.10 4.05 -12.23
N LYS A 22 11.00 4.41 -11.32
CA LYS A 22 12.01 3.49 -10.81
C LYS A 22 11.30 2.32 -10.16
N ALA A 23 11.18 1.21 -10.92
CA ALA A 23 10.61 -0.02 -10.41
C ALA A 23 11.43 -0.47 -9.20
N PRO A 24 10.79 -0.78 -8.07
CA PRO A 24 11.51 -1.37 -6.95
C PRO A 24 12.16 -2.67 -7.40
N PRO A 25 13.29 -3.04 -6.80
CA PRO A 25 13.98 -4.28 -7.17
C PRO A 25 13.03 -5.48 -7.03
N PRO A 26 13.10 -6.45 -7.92
CA PRO A 26 12.26 -7.63 -7.87
C PRO A 26 12.47 -8.37 -6.54
N GLN A 27 11.41 -8.57 -5.80
CA GLN A 27 11.39 -9.19 -4.47
C GLN A 27 10.93 -10.65 -4.53
N GLY A 28 11.23 -11.34 -5.61
CA GLY A 28 10.99 -12.78 -5.71
C GLY A 28 9.59 -13.23 -6.09
N THR A 29 8.72 -12.31 -6.53
CA THR A 29 7.43 -12.66 -7.14
C THR A 29 7.37 -12.23 -8.59
N THR A 30 6.61 -12.97 -9.40
CA THR A 30 6.37 -12.64 -10.79
C THR A 30 5.21 -11.66 -10.94
N ALA A 31 5.10 -10.97 -12.07
CA ALA A 31 4.01 -10.05 -12.33
C ALA A 31 2.60 -10.68 -12.18
N PRO A 32 2.34 -11.92 -12.66
CA PRO A 32 1.07 -12.58 -12.39
C PRO A 32 0.79 -12.83 -10.91
N GLN A 33 1.81 -13.15 -10.12
CA GLN A 33 1.68 -13.31 -8.66
C GLN A 33 1.37 -11.98 -7.98
N ASP A 34 1.98 -10.89 -8.43
CA ASP A 34 1.70 -9.54 -7.91
C ASP A 34 0.23 -9.16 -8.12
N VAL A 35 -0.33 -9.43 -9.30
CA VAL A 35 -1.74 -9.20 -9.60
C VAL A 35 -2.64 -10.02 -8.68
N GLN A 36 -2.30 -11.28 -8.44
CA GLN A 36 -3.06 -12.15 -7.54
C GLN A 36 -3.01 -11.63 -6.09
N ILE A 37 -1.85 -11.27 -5.60
CA ILE A 37 -1.67 -10.72 -4.25
C ILE A 37 -2.45 -9.41 -4.10
N GLU A 38 -2.38 -8.54 -5.09
CA GLU A 38 -3.12 -7.27 -5.08
C GLU A 38 -4.64 -7.48 -5.07
N ALA A 39 -5.14 -8.42 -5.87
CA ALA A 39 -6.55 -8.79 -5.90
C ALA A 39 -7.02 -9.34 -4.54
N ASP A 40 -6.23 -10.20 -3.91
CA ASP A 40 -6.52 -10.74 -2.58
C ASP A 40 -6.55 -9.65 -1.50
N ILE A 41 -5.61 -8.71 -1.55
CA ILE A 41 -5.59 -7.57 -0.63
C ILE A 41 -6.84 -6.71 -0.81
N ARG A 42 -7.20 -6.39 -2.05
CA ARG A 42 -8.40 -5.59 -2.36
C ARG A 42 -9.69 -6.28 -1.93
N ALA A 43 -9.79 -7.58 -2.13
CA ALA A 43 -10.95 -8.35 -1.69
C ALA A 43 -11.10 -8.35 -0.15
N ARG A 44 -9.99 -8.50 0.57
CA ARG A 44 -9.97 -8.40 2.04
C ARG A 44 -10.29 -7.01 2.54
N LEU A 45 -9.75 -5.98 1.86
CA LEU A 45 -10.01 -4.58 2.15
C LEU A 45 -11.49 -4.23 2.04
N ALA A 46 -12.16 -4.69 0.97
CA ALA A 46 -13.58 -4.46 0.74
C ALA A 46 -14.48 -5.05 1.85
N LYS A 47 -14.05 -6.14 2.47
CA LYS A 47 -14.74 -6.81 3.59
C LYS A 47 -14.34 -6.25 4.96
N SER A 48 -13.34 -5.42 5.02
CA SER A 48 -12.76 -4.90 6.25
C SER A 48 -13.32 -3.53 6.60
N VAL A 49 -13.32 -3.21 7.89
CA VAL A 49 -13.66 -1.87 8.39
C VAL A 49 -12.75 -0.79 7.80
N ILE A 50 -11.47 -1.12 7.56
CA ILE A 50 -10.49 -0.18 7.01
C ILE A 50 -10.76 0.15 5.53
N GLY A 51 -11.59 -0.60 4.83
CA GLY A 51 -12.00 -0.29 3.46
C GLY A 51 -12.76 1.03 3.32
N LYS A 52 -13.36 1.52 4.39
CA LYS A 52 -14.07 2.81 4.44
C LYS A 52 -13.13 4.02 4.45
N ASP A 53 -11.87 3.81 4.77
CA ASP A 53 -10.87 4.90 4.86
C ASP A 53 -10.37 5.35 3.48
N GLY A 54 -10.79 4.70 2.39
CA GLY A 54 -10.35 5.06 1.04
C GLY A 54 -8.87 4.77 0.78
N LEU A 55 -8.32 3.77 1.45
CA LEU A 55 -6.93 3.36 1.26
C LEU A 55 -6.72 2.70 -0.10
N THR A 56 -5.56 2.95 -0.70
CA THR A 56 -5.15 2.32 -1.95
C THR A 56 -3.96 1.39 -1.71
N VAL A 57 -3.91 0.32 -2.49
CA VAL A 57 -2.81 -0.65 -2.44
C VAL A 57 -2.34 -0.99 -3.85
N ARG A 58 -1.05 -1.16 -4.01
CA ARG A 58 -0.40 -1.64 -5.22
C ARG A 58 0.65 -2.66 -4.86
N VAL A 59 0.76 -3.71 -5.66
CA VAL A 59 1.77 -4.76 -5.46
C VAL A 59 2.69 -4.82 -6.67
N GLN A 60 3.99 -4.72 -6.41
CA GLN A 60 5.04 -4.83 -7.43
C GLN A 60 6.23 -5.60 -6.85
N GLY A 61 6.68 -6.65 -7.57
CA GLY A 61 7.81 -7.48 -7.14
C GLY A 61 7.62 -8.12 -5.75
N GLY A 62 6.39 -8.41 -5.35
CA GLY A 62 6.05 -8.92 -4.03
C GLY A 62 6.00 -7.87 -2.92
N VAL A 63 6.17 -6.60 -3.26
CA VAL A 63 6.07 -5.49 -2.31
C VAL A 63 4.70 -4.84 -2.41
N ALA A 64 3.97 -4.80 -1.30
CA ALA A 64 2.71 -4.09 -1.21
C ALA A 64 2.94 -2.64 -0.78
N TYR A 65 2.49 -1.70 -1.58
CA TYR A 65 2.55 -0.27 -1.31
C TYR A 65 1.17 0.23 -0.91
N TRP A 66 1.07 0.72 0.30
CA TRP A 66 -0.13 1.34 0.83
C TRP A 66 -0.04 2.85 0.82
N ASP A 67 -1.09 3.50 0.33
CA ASP A 67 -1.25 4.95 0.34
C ASP A 67 -2.65 5.32 0.83
N GLY A 68 -2.77 6.51 1.39
CA GLY A 68 -4.03 7.07 1.85
C GLY A 68 -3.92 7.67 3.24
N THR A 69 -5.06 8.00 3.81
CA THR A 69 -5.18 8.61 5.13
C THR A 69 -6.23 7.87 5.96
N THR A 70 -5.98 7.70 7.23
CA THR A 70 -6.94 7.11 8.18
C THR A 70 -7.04 7.94 9.45
N ASP A 71 -8.21 7.93 10.05
CA ASP A 71 -8.46 8.56 11.35
C ASP A 71 -8.27 7.59 12.53
N VAL A 72 -7.85 6.36 12.24
CA VAL A 72 -7.65 5.33 13.26
C VAL A 72 -6.24 4.75 13.16
N VAL A 73 -5.43 4.94 14.20
CA VAL A 73 -4.02 4.49 14.23
C VAL A 73 -3.88 2.99 13.97
N GLN A 74 -4.78 2.19 14.51
CA GLN A 74 -4.77 0.73 14.36
C GLN A 74 -4.99 0.27 12.91
N HIS A 75 -5.66 1.07 12.08
CA HIS A 75 -5.91 0.74 10.68
C HIS A 75 -4.61 0.65 9.87
N LYS A 76 -3.63 1.48 10.19
CA LYS A 76 -2.30 1.42 9.56
C LYS A 76 -1.62 0.06 9.79
N GLY A 77 -1.67 -0.45 11.01
CA GLY A 77 -1.13 -1.77 11.35
C GLY A 77 -1.96 -2.92 10.75
N ALA A 78 -3.28 -2.77 10.70
CA ALA A 78 -4.17 -3.75 10.08
C ALA A 78 -3.90 -3.90 8.58
N ALA A 79 -3.67 -2.80 7.87
CA ALA A 79 -3.30 -2.81 6.45
C ALA A 79 -2.00 -3.60 6.21
N THR A 80 -0.98 -3.39 7.04
CA THR A 80 0.28 -4.15 6.96
C THR A 80 0.05 -5.65 7.16
N ARG A 81 -0.72 -6.04 8.17
CA ARG A 81 -1.03 -7.47 8.42
C ARG A 81 -1.82 -8.08 7.28
N MET A 82 -2.77 -7.35 6.73
CA MET A 82 -3.59 -7.79 5.60
C MET A 82 -2.73 -8.10 4.37
N ALA A 83 -1.79 -7.23 4.03
CA ALA A 83 -0.87 -7.44 2.91
C ALA A 83 0.03 -8.66 3.13
N LYS A 84 0.59 -8.84 4.31
CA LYS A 84 1.40 -10.01 4.65
C LYS A 84 0.59 -11.31 4.57
N SER A 85 -0.65 -11.30 5.05
CA SER A 85 -1.54 -12.46 4.97
C SER A 85 -1.95 -12.83 3.55
N ALA A 86 -1.93 -11.86 2.63
CA ALA A 86 -2.20 -12.09 1.21
C ALA A 86 -0.97 -12.59 0.43
N GLY A 87 0.19 -12.66 1.06
CA GLY A 87 1.42 -13.18 0.48
C GLY A 87 2.46 -12.15 0.07
N ALA A 88 2.29 -10.87 0.42
CA ALA A 88 3.29 -9.86 0.18
C ALA A 88 4.58 -10.16 0.95
N LYS A 89 5.72 -10.11 0.27
CA LYS A 89 7.04 -10.36 0.87
C LYS A 89 7.52 -9.18 1.71
N LYS A 90 7.15 -7.98 1.29
CA LYS A 90 7.46 -6.73 1.98
C LYS A 90 6.25 -5.79 1.90
N VAL A 91 6.10 -4.95 2.88
CA VAL A 91 5.05 -3.93 2.92
C VAL A 91 5.67 -2.56 3.14
N VAL A 92 5.37 -1.64 2.23
CA VAL A 92 5.68 -0.22 2.37
C VAL A 92 4.38 0.49 2.72
N ASN A 93 4.31 1.00 3.94
CA ASN A 93 3.10 1.57 4.47
C ASN A 93 3.22 3.11 4.58
N ASN A 94 2.71 3.79 3.58
CA ASN A 94 2.66 5.25 3.49
C ASN A 94 1.33 5.84 3.98
N ILE A 95 0.52 5.05 4.67
CA ILE A 95 -0.73 5.52 5.22
C ILE A 95 -0.45 6.60 6.28
N LYS A 96 -1.06 7.77 6.09
CA LYS A 96 -0.98 8.89 7.02
C LYS A 96 -2.10 8.76 8.05
N VAL A 97 -1.77 9.01 9.30
CA VAL A 97 -2.75 9.05 10.38
C VAL A 97 -3.04 10.52 10.72
N GLY A 98 -4.32 10.87 10.78
CA GLY A 98 -4.74 12.22 11.16
C GLY A 98 -4.25 12.60 12.55
N ASP A 99 -4.00 13.89 12.80
CA ASP A 99 -3.47 14.35 14.08
C ASP A 99 -4.45 14.11 15.22
N ASP A 100 -5.74 14.27 14.99
CA ASP A 100 -6.78 13.95 16.00
C ASP A 100 -6.76 12.49 16.43
N ALA A 101 -6.52 11.59 15.48
CA ALA A 101 -6.38 10.16 15.74
C ALA A 101 -5.15 9.86 16.60
N LYS A 102 -4.05 10.54 16.35
CA LYS A 102 -2.82 10.44 17.18
C LYS A 102 -3.05 10.89 18.59
N HIS A 103 -3.73 12.03 18.76
CA HIS A 103 -4.08 12.57 20.09
C HIS A 103 -5.01 11.62 20.87
N LYS A 104 -6.03 11.09 20.22
CA LYS A 104 -6.92 10.09 20.84
C LYS A 104 -6.18 8.82 21.25
N ALA A 105 -5.29 8.31 20.39
CA ALA A 105 -4.49 7.14 20.71
C ALA A 105 -3.55 7.40 21.90
N ALA A 106 -2.90 8.54 21.97
CA ALA A 106 -2.04 8.94 23.07
C ALA A 106 -2.83 9.05 24.38
N ALA A 107 -4.01 9.68 24.35
CA ALA A 107 -4.90 9.79 25.51
C ALA A 107 -5.36 8.42 26.03
N ASN A 108 -5.71 7.51 25.14
CA ASN A 108 -6.11 6.14 25.50
C ASN A 108 -4.96 5.35 26.16
N LEU A 109 -3.74 5.51 25.66
CA LEU A 109 -2.56 4.90 26.28
C LEU A 109 -2.29 5.44 27.67
N GLU A 110 -2.44 6.74 27.88
CA GLU A 110 -2.26 7.38 29.18
C GLU A 110 -3.30 6.90 30.19
N GLN A 111 -4.57 6.82 29.78
CA GLN A 111 -5.63 6.25 30.62
C GLN A 111 -5.35 4.79 30.99
N GLY A 112 -4.87 3.99 30.04
CA GLY A 112 -4.49 2.61 30.28
C GLY A 112 -3.39 2.49 31.32
N ARG A 113 -2.38 3.34 31.25
CA ARG A 113 -1.28 3.40 32.23
C ARG A 113 -1.78 3.76 33.64
N ARG A 114 -2.63 4.77 33.74
CA ARG A 114 -3.22 5.19 35.04
C ARG A 114 -4.03 4.07 35.66
N ARG A 115 -4.88 3.39 34.91
CA ARG A 115 -5.68 2.25 35.41
C ARG A 115 -4.78 1.11 35.90
N ALA A 116 -3.70 0.81 35.20
CA ALA A 116 -2.74 -0.21 35.60
C ALA A 116 -2.01 0.15 36.88
N GLN A 117 -1.68 1.43 37.10
CA GLN A 117 -1.04 1.90 38.31
C GLN A 117 -2.00 1.81 39.54
N VAL A 118 -3.24 2.24 39.39
CA VAL A 118 -4.25 2.14 40.46
C VAL A 118 -4.45 0.67 40.87
N LYS A 119 -4.54 -0.24 39.90
CA LYS A 119 -4.71 -1.66 40.20
C LYS A 119 -3.52 -2.27 40.95
N ARG A 120 -2.31 -1.76 40.73
CA ARG A 120 -1.09 -2.24 41.44
C ARG A 120 -0.95 -1.64 42.84
N SER A 121 -1.52 -0.49 43.06
CA SER A 121 -1.42 0.24 44.34
C SER A 121 -2.56 -0.08 45.32
N ASP A 122 -3.52 -0.93 44.94
CA ASP A 122 -4.60 -1.40 45.79
C ASP A 122 -4.12 -2.59 46.64
N PRO A 123 -3.73 -2.40 47.88
CA PRO A 123 -3.36 -3.51 48.77
C PRO A 123 -4.62 -4.21 49.24
N ARG A 124 -4.75 -5.48 48.89
CA ARG A 124 -5.73 -6.36 49.57
C ARG A 124 -5.18 -6.87 50.85
#